data_5231ae9d9b93ceaa6241d28893bd01a3
#
_entry.id   5231ae9d9b93ceaa6241d28893bd01a3
#
_cell.length_a   1.000
_cell.length_b   1.000
_cell.length_c   1.000
_cell.angle_alpha   90.00
_cell.angle_beta   90.00
_cell.angle_gamma   90.00
#
_symmetry.space_group_name_H-M   'P 1'
#
loop_
_entity.id
_entity.type
_entity.pdbx_description
1 polymer ?
#
loop_
_entity_poly.entity_id
_entity_poly.type
_entity_poly.pdbx_seq_one_letter_code
_entity_poly.pdbx_strand_id
1 'polypeptide(L)' 'MNNTITSIKNRIHILEMRDPVVNSNIIRKLKRRLRKLES' A
#
# COMPACT_ATOMS: atom_id res chain seq x y z
N MET A 1 -0.86 -12.18 14.68
CA MET A 1 -1.12 -10.82 15.10
C MET A 1 -1.27 -9.91 13.91
N ASN A 2 -2.29 -9.10 13.92
CA ASN A 2 -2.61 -8.29 12.76
C ASN A 2 -1.78 -7.01 12.73
N ASN A 3 -0.83 -6.95 11.81
CA ASN A 3 -0.02 -5.74 11.62
C ASN A 3 -0.50 -5.03 10.36
N THR A 4 -1.40 -4.08 10.54
CA THR A 4 -2.01 -3.34 9.44
C THR A 4 -0.97 -2.58 8.60
N ILE A 5 0.02 -2.01 9.25
CA ILE A 5 1.09 -1.27 8.54
C ILE A 5 1.88 -2.22 7.63
N THR A 6 2.29 -3.37 8.15
CA THR A 6 3.02 -4.36 7.36
C THR A 6 2.18 -4.90 6.22
N SER A 7 0.89 -5.18 6.49
CA SER A 7 -0.03 -5.66 5.47
C SER A 7 -0.17 -4.66 4.32
N ILE A 8 -0.32 -3.38 4.64
CA ILE A 8 -0.44 -2.33 3.63
C ILE A 8 0.86 -2.20 2.82
N LYS A 9 2.00 -2.22 3.49
CA LYS A 9 3.31 -2.15 2.82
C LYS A 9 3.51 -3.31 1.84
N ASN A 10 3.17 -4.51 2.27
CA ASN A 10 3.26 -5.70 1.41
C ASN A 10 2.35 -5.58 0.21
N ARG A 11 1.13 -5.08 0.41
CA ARG A 11 0.17 -4.92 -0.67
C ARG A 11 0.66 -3.90 -1.70
N ILE A 12 1.17 -2.78 -1.24
CA ILE A 12 1.75 -1.76 -2.11
C ILE A 12 2.88 -2.37 -2.94
N HIS A 13 3.77 -3.09 -2.30
CA HIS A 13 4.91 -3.72 -2.96
C HIS A 13 4.45 -4.68 -4.06
N ILE A 14 3.48 -5.54 -3.77
CA ILE A 14 2.94 -6.49 -4.74
C ILE A 14 2.33 -5.76 -5.94
N LEU A 15 1.53 -4.73 -5.67
CA LEU A 15 0.89 -3.97 -6.73
C LEU A 15 1.90 -3.23 -7.61
N GLU A 16 2.95 -2.70 -7.00
CA GLU A 16 4.00 -2.02 -7.75
C GLU A 16 4.81 -2.98 -8.62
N MET A 17 5.01 -4.19 -8.15
CA MET A 17 5.73 -5.21 -8.91
C MET A 17 4.90 -5.78 -10.07
N ARG A 18 3.58 -5.79 -9.91
CA ARG A 18 2.69 -6.32 -10.95
C ARG A 18 2.49 -5.31 -12.07
N ASP A 19 1.76 -4.26 -11.78
CA ASP A 19 1.46 -3.23 -12.77
C ASP A 19 1.23 -1.90 -12.06
N PRO A 20 2.30 -1.11 -11.86
CA PRO A 20 2.20 0.16 -11.15
C PRO A 20 1.31 1.18 -11.85
N VAL A 21 1.19 1.10 -13.18
CA VAL A 21 0.37 2.05 -13.94
C VAL A 21 -1.11 1.78 -13.72
N VAL A 22 -1.53 0.52 -13.93
CA VAL A 22 -2.93 0.13 -13.72
C VAL A 22 -3.34 0.30 -12.26
N ASN A 23 -2.43 -0.01 -11.34
CA ASN A 23 -2.70 0.02 -9.91
C ASN A 23 -2.40 1.36 -9.24
N SER A 24 -2.05 2.38 -10.03
CA SER A 24 -1.59 3.67 -9.48
C SER A 24 -2.57 4.30 -8.49
N ASN A 25 -3.87 4.25 -8.78
CA ASN A 25 -4.88 4.81 -7.89
C ASN A 25 -4.97 4.05 -6.57
N ILE A 26 -4.90 2.72 -6.65
CA ILE A 26 -4.95 1.86 -5.46
C ILE A 26 -3.70 2.08 -4.61
N ILE A 27 -2.54 2.11 -5.25
CA ILE A 27 -1.26 2.36 -4.58
C ILE A 27 -1.29 3.70 -3.85
N ARG A 28 -1.79 4.73 -4.51
CA ARG A 28 -1.89 6.08 -3.91
C ARG A 28 -2.77 6.07 -2.66
N LYS A 29 -3.92 5.40 -2.73
CA LYS A 29 -4.84 5.28 -1.59
C LYS A 29 -4.20 4.53 -0.44
N LEU A 30 -3.50 3.44 -0.73
CA LEU A 30 -2.82 2.65 0.29
C LEU A 30 -1.69 3.44 0.94
N LYS A 31 -0.91 4.17 0.15
CA LYS A 31 0.17 5.00 0.69
C LYS A 31 -0.37 6.10 1.60
N ARG A 32 -1.50 6.70 1.22
CA ARG A 32 -2.16 7.71 2.04
C ARG A 32 -2.61 7.14 3.37
N ARG A 33 -3.20 5.95 3.34
CA ARG A 33 -3.65 5.27 4.54
C ARG A 33 -2.47 4.90 5.44
N LEU A 34 -1.40 4.40 4.82
CA LEU A 34 -0.18 4.05 5.53
C LEU A 34 0.40 5.26 6.26
N ARG A 35 0.46 6.40 5.59
CA ARG A 35 0.97 7.63 6.18
C ARG A 35 0.18 8.04 7.43
N LYS A 36 -1.14 7.90 7.40
CA LYS A 36 -1.98 8.19 8.55
C LYS A 36 -1.69 7.26 9.72
N LEU A 37 -1.47 5.98 9.42
CA LEU A 37 -1.19 4.99 10.45
C LEU A 37 0.20 5.15 11.08
N GLU A 38 1.14 5.68 10.32
CA GLU A 38 2.50 5.91 10.79
C GLU A 38 2.69 7.24 11.52
N SER A 39 1.74 8.14 11.38
CA SER A 39 1.81 9.45 12.03
C SER A 39 1.57 9.38 13.54
#